data_3e20c858a439c51036f05a44dca37df1
#
_entry.id   3e20c858a439c51036f05a44dca37df1
#
_cell.length_a   1.000
_cell.length_b   1.000
_cell.length_c   1.000
_cell.angle_alpha   90.00
_cell.angle_beta   90.00
_cell.angle_gamma   90.00
#
_symmetry.space_group_name_H-M   'P 1'
#
loop_
_entity.id
_entity.type
_entity.pdbx_description
1 polymer ?
#
loop_
_entity_poly.entity_id
_entity_poly.type
_entity_poly.pdbx_seq_one_letter_code
_entity_poly.pdbx_strand_id
1 'polypeptide(L)' 'NNPFSKEHYNLTQQAELYSKDPVKAKQLASEAGVEINF' A
#
# COMPACT_ATOMS: atom_id res chain seq x y z
N ASN A 1 3.52 -4.28 -9.52
CA ASN A 1 4.32 -3.44 -8.62
C ASN A 1 3.49 -3.01 -7.43
N ASN A 2 3.90 -3.43 -6.28
CA ASN A 2 3.18 -3.17 -5.05
C ASN A 2 3.97 -2.15 -4.21
N PRO A 3 3.47 -0.91 -4.06
CA PRO A 3 4.21 0.13 -3.34
C PRO A 3 4.39 -0.17 -1.85
N PHE A 4 3.75 -1.22 -1.37
CA PHE A 4 3.92 -1.64 0.02
C PHE A 4 4.98 -2.72 0.17
N SER A 5 5.43 -3.32 -0.91
CA SER A 5 6.43 -4.37 -0.85
C SER A 5 7.84 -3.78 -0.68
N LYS A 6 8.75 -4.58 -0.17
CA LYS A 6 10.13 -4.13 0.02
C LYS A 6 10.79 -3.71 -1.28
N GLU A 7 10.50 -4.42 -2.35
CA GLU A 7 11.14 -4.17 -3.63
C GLU A 7 10.70 -2.88 -4.29
N HIS A 8 9.46 -2.49 -4.03
CA HIS A 8 8.87 -1.32 -4.68
C HIS A 8 8.30 -0.34 -3.67
N TYR A 9 8.92 -0.29 -2.51
CA TYR A 9 8.44 0.55 -1.43
C TYR A 9 8.40 2.03 -1.84
N ASN A 10 7.24 2.64 -1.75
CA ASN A 10 7.06 4.03 -2.16
C ASN A 10 5.96 4.67 -1.34
N LEU A 11 6.36 5.50 -0.39
CA LEU A 11 5.41 6.14 0.52
C LEU A 11 4.44 7.07 -0.20
N THR A 12 4.92 7.76 -1.22
CA THR A 12 4.07 8.66 -2.00
C THR A 12 2.96 7.89 -2.70
N GLN A 13 3.32 6.78 -3.34
CA GLN A 13 2.32 5.96 -4.01
C GLN A 13 1.37 5.29 -3.04
N GLN A 14 1.86 4.91 -1.88
CA GLN A 14 1.00 4.36 -0.85
C GLN A 14 -0.08 5.36 -0.46
N ALA A 15 0.32 6.61 -0.22
CA ALA A 15 -0.61 7.66 0.15
C ALA A 15 -1.60 7.95 -0.97
N GLU A 16 -1.10 8.01 -2.20
CA GLU A 16 -1.96 8.23 -3.36
C GLU A 16 -2.99 7.12 -3.52
N LEU A 17 -2.54 5.89 -3.43
CA LEU A 17 -3.42 4.75 -3.58
C LEU A 17 -4.46 4.71 -2.47
N TYR A 18 -4.03 5.00 -1.26
CA TYR A 18 -4.94 5.02 -0.13
C TYR A 18 -6.02 6.10 -0.29
N SER A 19 -5.63 7.22 -0.86
CA SER A 19 -6.56 8.32 -1.10
C SER A 19 -7.56 7.98 -2.20
N LYS A 20 -7.09 7.32 -3.26
CA LYS A 20 -7.93 6.99 -4.41
C LYS A 20 -8.77 5.74 -4.16
N ASP A 21 -8.16 4.74 -3.58
CA ASP A 21 -8.80 3.43 -3.39
C ASP A 21 -8.29 2.80 -2.11
N PRO A 22 -8.87 3.19 -0.97
CA PRO A 22 -8.40 2.68 0.32
C PRO A 22 -8.55 1.17 0.48
N VAL A 23 -9.56 0.59 -0.14
CA VAL A 23 -9.75 -0.86 -0.06
C VAL A 23 -8.62 -1.58 -0.76
N LYS A 24 -8.27 -1.11 -1.95
CA LYS A 24 -7.18 -1.72 -2.70
C LYS A 24 -5.84 -1.50 -2.01
N ALA A 25 -5.65 -0.32 -1.41
CA ALA A 25 -4.43 -0.05 -0.67
C ALA A 25 -4.24 -1.04 0.47
N LYS A 26 -5.29 -1.28 1.22
CA LYS A 26 -5.23 -2.24 2.31
C LYS A 26 -4.97 -3.65 1.81
N GLN A 27 -5.57 -3.99 0.67
CA GLN A 27 -5.37 -5.30 0.07
C GLN A 27 -3.92 -5.51 -0.35
N LEU A 28 -3.35 -4.52 -1.01
CA LEU A 28 -1.95 -4.60 -1.44
C LEU A 28 -1.00 -4.65 -0.25
N ALA A 29 -1.29 -3.90 0.80
CA ALA A 29 -0.48 -3.93 2.01
C ALA A 29 -0.53 -5.31 2.64
N SER A 30 -1.71 -5.90 2.69
CA SER A 30 -1.87 -7.24 3.23
C SER A 30 -1.06 -8.27 2.43
N GLU A 31 -1.08 -8.15 1.11
CA GLU A 31 -0.32 -9.04 0.25
C GLU A 31 1.18 -8.87 0.46
N ALA A 32 1.61 -7.66 0.77
CA ALA A 32 3.02 -7.40 1.02
C ALA A 32 3.44 -7.74 2.45
N GLY A 33 2.49 -8.13 3.29
CA GLY A 33 2.76 -8.46 4.67
C GLY A 33 2.94 -7.25 5.57
N VAL A 34 2.40 -6.12 5.14
CA VAL A 34 2.49 -4.87 5.90
C VAL A 34 1.13 -4.58 6.55
N GLU A 35 1.17 -4.22 7.81
CA GLU A 35 -0.05 -3.81 8.51
C GLU A 35 -0.23 -2.31 8.37
N ILE A 36 -1.39 -1.91 7.88
CA ILE A 36 -1.74 -0.50 7.79
C ILE A 36 -2.65 -0.16 8.95
N ASN A 37 -2.20 0.76 9.76
CA ASN A 37 -2.92 1.17 10.95
C ASN A 37 -3.38 2.62 10.79
N PHE A 38 -4.31 2.83 9.94
CA PHE A 38 -4.87 4.17 9.72
C PHE A 38 -6.15 4.37 10.48
#